data_1f571e59dab56a6d56f637d26b106d43
#
_entry.id   1f571e59dab56a6d56f637d26b106d43
#
_cell.length_a   1.000
_cell.length_b   1.000
_cell.length_c   1.000
_cell.angle_alpha   90.00
_cell.angle_beta   90.00
_cell.angle_gamma   90.00
#
_symmetry.space_group_name_H-M   'P 1'
#
loop_
_entity.id
_entity.type
_entity.pdbx_description
1 polymer ?
#
loop_
_entity_poly.entity_id
_entity_poly.type
_entity_poly.pdbx_seq_one_letter_code
_entity_poly.pdbx_strand_id
1 'polypeptide(L)'
;MNEVAEFNPKSALPDTFEYVDLESVVGTDLISHRTESKATAPSRAQRLAQRGDVFYQTVRPYQKNNYLFDLPCNDYVFSTGYAQMRPNIDSRFLFSRIQEERFVKAVLDRCTGTSYPAINANDLYEIEIVVPTNKDEQVKIGSLFRNFDHLITLHQRKLDKMKESVSYTHLRAHETRHDL
;
A
#
# COMPACT_ATOMS: atom_id res chain seq x y z
N MET A 1 15.54 9.85 -1.83
CA MET A 1 15.14 8.56 -1.25
C MET A 1 16.29 7.60 -0.99
N ASN A 2 17.39 7.73 -1.71
CA ASN A 2 18.58 6.87 -1.62
C ASN A 2 19.21 6.71 -0.22
N GLU A 3 19.10 7.73 0.61
CA GLU A 3 19.68 7.72 1.97
C GLU A 3 18.79 7.07 3.02
N VAL A 4 17.51 6.83 2.68
CA VAL A 4 16.49 6.40 3.65
C VAL A 4 15.98 4.97 3.43
N ALA A 5 16.26 4.37 2.27
CA ALA A 5 15.85 3.01 1.96
C ALA A 5 16.75 2.35 0.91
N GLU A 6 16.92 1.05 1.03
CA GLU A 6 17.42 0.19 -0.04
C GLU A 6 16.29 -0.10 -1.04
N PHE A 7 16.55 0.11 -2.33
CA PHE A 7 15.57 -0.08 -3.39
C PHE A 7 15.71 -1.44 -4.06
N ASN A 8 14.58 -2.13 -4.19
CA ASN A 8 14.47 -3.40 -4.90
C ASN A 8 15.53 -4.43 -4.49
N PRO A 9 15.67 -4.72 -3.17
CA PRO A 9 16.65 -5.69 -2.69
C PRO A 9 16.48 -7.03 -3.39
N LYS A 10 17.58 -7.62 -3.81
CA LYS A 10 17.56 -8.93 -4.46
C LYS A 10 17.33 -10.01 -3.43
N SER A 11 16.36 -10.89 -3.68
CA SER A 11 16.05 -12.03 -2.82
C SER A 11 15.76 -13.27 -3.66
N ALA A 12 16.12 -14.43 -3.13
CA ALA A 12 15.68 -15.70 -3.72
C ALA A 12 14.19 -15.91 -3.43
N LEU A 13 13.42 -16.21 -4.47
CA LEU A 13 12.00 -16.49 -4.29
C LEU A 13 11.81 -17.91 -3.73
N PRO A 14 10.84 -18.12 -2.83
CA PRO A 14 10.43 -19.44 -2.39
C PRO A 14 9.78 -20.22 -3.56
N ASP A 15 9.68 -21.54 -3.41
CA ASP A 15 9.11 -22.40 -4.44
C ASP A 15 7.60 -22.16 -4.62
N THR A 16 6.93 -21.78 -3.55
CA THR A 16 5.51 -21.38 -3.54
C THR A 16 5.39 -20.08 -2.73
N PHE A 17 4.57 -19.14 -3.19
CA PHE A 17 4.41 -17.83 -2.56
C PHE A 17 3.05 -17.20 -2.88
N GLU A 18 2.68 -16.21 -2.07
CA GLU A 18 1.51 -15.39 -2.28
C GLU A 18 1.86 -14.18 -3.17
N TYR A 19 1.34 -14.19 -4.39
CA TYR A 19 1.62 -13.13 -5.36
C TYR A 19 0.66 -11.96 -5.23
N VAL A 20 1.24 -10.77 -5.20
CA VAL A 20 0.52 -9.49 -5.12
C VAL A 20 0.79 -8.68 -6.39
N ASP A 21 -0.23 -8.45 -7.20
CA ASP A 21 -0.15 -7.59 -8.37
C ASP A 21 -0.69 -6.17 -8.09
N LEU A 22 -0.75 -5.32 -9.13
CA LEU A 22 -1.17 -3.93 -8.97
C LEU A 22 -2.65 -3.75 -8.62
N GLU A 23 -3.49 -4.76 -8.86
CA GLU A 23 -4.92 -4.74 -8.56
C GLU A 23 -5.19 -5.28 -7.14
N SER A 24 -4.19 -5.88 -6.54
CA SER A 24 -4.28 -6.50 -5.21
C SER A 24 -4.24 -5.50 -4.07
N VAL A 25 -3.82 -4.26 -4.32
CA VAL A 25 -3.79 -3.18 -3.33
C VAL A 25 -4.69 -2.04 -3.77
N VAL A 26 -5.57 -1.60 -2.89
CA VAL A 26 -6.45 -0.45 -3.11
C VAL A 26 -6.28 0.53 -1.96
N GLY A 27 -5.84 1.76 -2.29
CA GLY A 27 -5.42 2.71 -1.28
C GLY A 27 -4.20 2.18 -0.52
N THR A 28 -4.39 1.82 0.73
CA THR A 28 -3.35 1.24 1.59
C THR A 28 -3.65 -0.19 2.05
N ASP A 29 -4.71 -0.79 1.52
CA ASP A 29 -5.20 -2.10 1.94
C ASP A 29 -4.85 -3.18 0.91
N LEU A 30 -4.31 -4.30 1.37
CA LEU A 30 -4.15 -5.52 0.58
C LEU A 30 -5.50 -6.25 0.54
N ILE A 31 -6.17 -6.18 -0.61
CA ILE A 31 -7.53 -6.73 -0.79
C ILE A 31 -7.54 -8.14 -1.36
N SER A 32 -6.46 -8.56 -2.02
CA SER A 32 -6.33 -9.90 -2.61
C SER A 32 -4.88 -10.31 -2.77
N HIS A 33 -4.65 -11.58 -2.89
CA HIS A 33 -3.40 -12.22 -3.33
C HIS A 33 -3.76 -13.59 -3.91
N ARG A 34 -2.82 -14.24 -4.58
CA ARG A 34 -3.02 -15.60 -5.08
C ARG A 34 -1.75 -16.42 -4.90
N THR A 35 -1.93 -17.68 -4.60
CA THR A 35 -0.82 -18.62 -4.49
C THR A 35 -0.25 -18.95 -5.86
N GLU A 36 1.06 -18.77 -6.03
CA GLU A 36 1.80 -19.05 -7.26
C GLU A 36 2.98 -20.00 -6.97
N SER A 37 3.30 -20.82 -7.95
CA SER A 37 4.54 -21.60 -7.95
C SER A 37 5.63 -20.83 -8.71
N LYS A 38 6.84 -20.84 -8.21
CA LYS A 38 8.00 -20.20 -8.86
C LYS A 38 8.19 -20.65 -10.32
N ALA A 39 7.82 -21.90 -10.65
CA ALA A 39 7.95 -22.44 -12.00
C ALA A 39 6.95 -21.83 -13.00
N THR A 40 5.77 -21.40 -12.53
CA THR A 40 4.66 -20.92 -13.37
C THR A 40 4.33 -19.46 -13.14
N ALA A 41 4.95 -18.84 -12.13
CA ALA A 41 4.66 -17.46 -11.75
C ALA A 41 4.91 -16.46 -12.88
N PRO A 42 4.15 -15.36 -12.92
CA PRO A 42 4.40 -14.28 -13.85
C PRO A 42 5.84 -13.75 -13.73
N SER A 43 6.46 -13.39 -14.86
CA SER A 43 7.82 -12.82 -14.88
C SER A 43 7.98 -11.56 -14.03
N ARG A 44 6.88 -10.89 -13.69
CA ARG A 44 6.83 -9.73 -12.81
C ARG A 44 6.84 -10.07 -11.32
N ALA A 45 6.70 -11.33 -10.92
CA ALA A 45 6.78 -11.77 -9.52
C ALA A 45 8.26 -11.77 -9.07
N GLN A 46 8.75 -10.65 -8.54
CA GLN A 46 10.19 -10.51 -8.27
C GLN A 46 10.52 -9.85 -6.92
N ARG A 47 9.54 -9.27 -6.22
CA ARG A 47 9.78 -8.47 -5.02
C ARG A 47 9.36 -9.26 -3.78
N LEU A 48 10.26 -10.09 -3.25
CA LEU A 48 10.00 -10.83 -2.01
C LEU A 48 9.93 -9.86 -0.83
N ALA A 49 8.77 -9.80 -0.19
CA ALA A 49 8.50 -8.91 0.91
C ALA A 49 9.18 -9.35 2.20
N GLN A 50 9.66 -8.38 2.97
CA GLN A 50 10.04 -8.54 4.36
C GLN A 50 9.26 -7.55 5.21
N ARG A 51 8.99 -7.91 6.45
CA ARG A 51 8.27 -7.03 7.36
C ARG A 51 8.96 -5.67 7.50
N GLY A 52 8.20 -4.61 7.28
CA GLY A 52 8.69 -3.24 7.25
C GLY A 52 9.01 -2.70 5.85
N ASP A 53 9.01 -3.54 4.82
CA ASP A 53 9.16 -3.08 3.44
C ASP A 53 7.97 -2.22 3.01
N VAL A 54 8.25 -1.17 2.28
CA VAL A 54 7.26 -0.27 1.70
C VAL A 54 7.21 -0.49 0.18
N PHE A 55 6.03 -0.79 -0.34
CA PHE A 55 5.78 -0.99 -1.76
C PHE A 55 5.10 0.24 -2.35
N TYR A 56 5.81 0.92 -3.25
CA TYR A 56 5.31 2.10 -3.95
C TYR A 56 4.85 1.72 -5.35
N GLN A 57 3.57 2.01 -5.67
CA GLN A 57 3.03 1.77 -7.01
C GLN A 57 3.68 2.72 -8.02
N THR A 58 4.46 2.16 -8.96
CA THR A 58 5.20 2.96 -9.96
C THR A 58 4.37 3.26 -11.20
N VAL A 59 3.31 2.52 -11.44
CA VAL A 59 2.36 2.72 -12.56
C VAL A 59 1.11 3.39 -12.02
N ARG A 60 0.71 4.53 -12.62
CA ARG A 60 -0.40 5.38 -12.17
C ARG A 60 -0.24 5.81 -10.70
N PRO A 61 0.88 6.41 -10.31
CA PRO A 61 1.19 6.72 -8.91
C PRO A 61 0.18 7.67 -8.25
N TYR A 62 -0.62 8.39 -9.02
CA TYR A 62 -1.71 9.23 -8.53
C TYR A 62 -2.82 8.45 -7.80
N GLN A 63 -2.93 7.14 -8.04
CA GLN A 63 -3.88 6.27 -7.33
C GLN A 63 -3.49 6.03 -5.87
N LYS A 64 -2.20 6.23 -5.53
CA LYS A 64 -1.65 6.04 -4.18
C LYS A 64 -1.89 4.64 -3.60
N ASN A 65 -1.98 3.62 -4.45
CA ASN A 65 -2.12 2.22 -4.02
C ASN A 65 -0.76 1.69 -3.55
N ASN A 66 -0.29 2.22 -2.44
CA ASN A 66 0.99 1.86 -1.83
C ASN A 66 0.73 0.97 -0.61
N TYR A 67 1.67 0.10 -0.29
CA TYR A 67 1.48 -0.85 0.80
C TYR A 67 2.69 -0.91 1.73
N LEU A 68 2.44 -0.86 3.04
CA LEU A 68 3.42 -1.16 4.07
C LEU A 68 3.24 -2.61 4.49
N PHE A 69 4.23 -3.44 4.24
CA PHE A 69 4.17 -4.86 4.58
C PHE A 69 4.45 -5.08 6.08
N ASP A 70 3.40 -5.29 6.86
CA ASP A 70 3.47 -5.53 8.31
C ASP A 70 2.94 -6.93 8.70
N LEU A 71 2.80 -7.85 7.72
CA LEU A 71 2.38 -9.22 7.97
C LEU A 71 3.52 -10.05 8.56
N PRO A 72 3.22 -11.04 9.43
CA PRO A 72 4.22 -11.93 10.03
C PRO A 72 4.61 -13.09 9.09
N CYS A 73 4.55 -12.88 7.77
CA CYS A 73 4.78 -13.89 6.73
C CYS A 73 6.02 -13.51 5.92
N ASN A 74 6.68 -14.50 5.30
CA ASN A 74 7.91 -14.30 4.53
C ASN A 74 7.80 -14.84 3.09
N ASP A 75 6.59 -15.10 2.63
CA ASP A 75 6.26 -15.76 1.38
C ASP A 75 5.42 -14.89 0.43
N TYR A 76 5.31 -13.60 0.70
CA TYR A 76 4.63 -12.66 -0.20
C TYR A 76 5.60 -12.09 -1.22
N VAL A 77 5.20 -12.14 -2.50
CA VAL A 77 5.98 -11.62 -3.62
C VAL A 77 5.17 -10.61 -4.41
N PHE A 78 5.65 -9.36 -4.42
CA PHE A 78 5.01 -8.28 -5.15
C PHE A 78 5.50 -8.19 -6.59
N SER A 79 4.62 -7.70 -7.46
CA SER A 79 4.91 -7.40 -8.85
C SER A 79 5.99 -6.32 -9.00
N THR A 80 6.77 -6.36 -10.07
CA THR A 80 7.69 -5.29 -10.48
C THR A 80 6.99 -3.96 -10.81
N GLY A 81 5.67 -3.91 -10.85
CA GLY A 81 4.89 -2.68 -10.87
C GLY A 81 4.98 -1.88 -9.57
N TYR A 82 5.56 -2.47 -8.52
CA TYR A 82 5.94 -1.79 -7.29
C TYR A 82 7.45 -1.60 -7.23
N ALA A 83 7.88 -0.41 -6.79
CA ALA A 83 9.21 -0.23 -6.24
C ALA A 83 9.18 -0.70 -4.78
N GLN A 84 9.99 -1.69 -4.45
CA GLN A 84 10.19 -2.16 -3.09
C GLN A 84 11.23 -1.28 -2.42
N MET A 85 10.88 -0.69 -1.30
CA MET A 85 11.78 0.09 -0.46
C MET A 85 11.93 -0.61 0.88
N ARG A 86 13.15 -0.92 1.26
CA ARG A 86 13.51 -1.43 2.59
C ARG A 86 14.09 -0.30 3.41
N PRO A 87 13.30 0.32 4.31
CA PRO A 87 13.72 1.50 5.02
C PRO A 87 14.85 1.24 6.03
N ASN A 88 15.78 2.18 6.15
CA ASN A 88 16.73 2.28 7.26
C ASN A 88 16.27 3.30 8.33
N ILE A 89 15.11 3.92 8.10
CA ILE A 89 14.37 4.81 8.98
C ILE A 89 13.06 4.12 9.43
N ASP A 90 12.24 4.80 10.23
CA ASP A 90 10.93 4.23 10.60
C ASP A 90 10.04 4.01 9.35
N SER A 91 9.60 2.76 9.16
CA SER A 91 8.82 2.35 7.97
C SER A 91 7.47 3.06 7.87
N ARG A 92 6.80 3.32 9.00
CA ARG A 92 5.52 4.00 9.04
C ARG A 92 5.67 5.48 8.74
N PHE A 93 6.76 6.09 9.25
CA PHE A 93 7.12 7.44 8.88
C PHE A 93 7.35 7.56 7.37
N LEU A 94 8.20 6.69 6.79
CA LEU A 94 8.42 6.70 5.34
C LEU A 94 7.10 6.51 4.57
N PHE A 95 6.28 5.56 4.99
CA PHE A 95 5.00 5.28 4.37
C PHE A 95 4.08 6.50 4.38
N SER A 96 3.99 7.23 5.51
CA SER A 96 3.20 8.46 5.57
C SER A 96 3.72 9.56 4.63
N ARG A 97 5.05 9.70 4.51
CA ARG A 97 5.69 10.71 3.66
C ARG A 97 5.41 10.51 2.17
N ILE A 98 5.43 9.26 1.70
CA ILE A 98 5.17 8.95 0.28
C ILE A 98 3.70 9.10 -0.12
N GLN A 99 2.78 9.20 0.83
CA GLN A 99 1.36 9.46 0.57
C GLN A 99 1.01 10.94 0.46
N GLU A 100 1.94 11.84 0.80
CA GLU A 100 1.71 13.28 0.73
C GLU A 100 1.54 13.77 -0.70
N GLU A 101 0.64 14.74 -0.91
CA GLU A 101 0.41 15.37 -2.21
C GLU A 101 1.69 15.96 -2.81
N ARG A 102 2.55 16.54 -1.97
CA ARG A 102 3.83 17.10 -2.40
C ARG A 102 4.75 16.02 -3.00
N PHE A 103 4.79 14.84 -2.37
CA PHE A 103 5.59 13.72 -2.87
C PHE A 103 5.00 13.17 -4.17
N VAL A 104 3.70 12.92 -4.20
CA VAL A 104 2.99 12.44 -5.39
C VAL A 104 3.17 13.40 -6.57
N LYS A 105 3.10 14.71 -6.35
CA LYS A 105 3.39 15.70 -7.39
C LYS A 105 4.82 15.58 -7.91
N ALA A 106 5.81 15.47 -7.02
CA ALA A 106 7.21 15.32 -7.43
C ALA A 106 7.46 14.03 -8.23
N VAL A 107 6.69 12.96 -7.95
CA VAL A 107 6.68 11.72 -8.72
C VAL A 107 6.05 11.94 -10.09
N LEU A 108 4.87 12.57 -10.15
CA LEU A 108 4.15 12.82 -11.41
C LEU A 108 4.96 13.71 -12.36
N ASP A 109 5.69 14.68 -11.84
CA ASP A 109 6.56 15.55 -12.63
C ASP A 109 7.72 14.80 -13.30
N ARG A 110 8.03 13.56 -12.84
CA ARG A 110 9.06 12.65 -13.39
C ARG A 110 8.48 11.47 -14.16
N CYS A 111 7.16 11.32 -14.18
CA CYS A 111 6.51 10.24 -14.91
C CYS A 111 6.65 10.41 -16.42
N THR A 112 6.74 9.27 -17.10
CA THR A 112 6.61 9.17 -18.55
C THR A 112 5.27 8.54 -18.93
N GLY A 113 4.76 8.87 -20.12
CA GLY A 113 3.46 8.38 -20.60
C GLY A 113 2.28 9.25 -20.18
N THR A 114 1.38 9.54 -21.13
CA THR A 114 0.22 10.43 -20.90
C THR A 114 -0.99 9.68 -20.33
N SER A 115 -1.36 8.55 -20.92
CA SER A 115 -2.54 7.78 -20.49
C SER A 115 -2.26 6.85 -19.32
N TYR A 116 -1.02 6.38 -19.20
CA TYR A 116 -0.54 5.47 -18.15
C TYR A 116 0.77 6.01 -17.60
N PRO A 117 0.74 7.10 -16.82
CA PRO A 117 1.96 7.66 -16.27
C PRO A 117 2.66 6.62 -15.38
N ALA A 118 3.97 6.47 -15.61
CA ALA A 118 4.79 5.57 -14.83
C ALA A 118 6.13 6.25 -14.49
N ILE A 119 6.63 5.99 -13.29
CA ILE A 119 7.95 6.40 -12.86
C ILE A 119 8.87 5.17 -12.82
N ASN A 120 10.09 5.32 -13.30
CA ASN A 120 11.09 4.26 -13.11
C ASN A 120 11.71 4.33 -11.70
N ALA A 121 12.32 3.23 -11.28
CA ALA A 121 12.87 3.13 -9.93
C ALA A 121 14.03 4.11 -9.68
N ASN A 122 14.81 4.47 -10.70
CA ASN A 122 15.92 5.40 -10.56
C ASN A 122 15.44 6.83 -10.32
N ASP A 123 14.42 7.27 -11.08
CA ASP A 123 13.85 8.60 -10.89
C ASP A 123 13.16 8.71 -9.51
N LEU A 124 12.48 7.63 -9.05
CA LEU A 124 11.90 7.57 -7.72
C LEU A 124 12.98 7.63 -6.62
N TYR A 125 14.09 6.94 -6.83
CA TYR A 125 15.25 6.91 -5.92
C TYR A 125 15.86 8.30 -5.70
N GLU A 126 15.84 9.18 -6.70
CA GLU A 126 16.39 10.52 -6.64
C GLU A 126 15.46 11.57 -6.02
N ILE A 127 14.20 11.23 -5.75
CA ILE A 127 13.29 12.18 -5.09
C ILE A 127 13.76 12.44 -3.65
N GLU A 128 13.90 13.70 -3.31
CA GLU A 128 14.26 14.12 -1.97
C GLU A 128 13.05 14.17 -1.05
N ILE A 129 13.23 13.69 0.18
CA ILE A 129 12.27 13.84 1.27
C ILE A 129 12.96 14.44 2.49
N VAL A 130 12.22 15.23 3.24
CA VAL A 130 12.69 15.77 4.53
C VAL A 130 12.41 14.71 5.60
N VAL A 131 13.45 14.35 6.34
CA VAL A 131 13.41 13.33 7.38
C VAL A 131 13.93 13.93 8.68
N PRO A 132 13.19 13.81 9.80
CA PRO A 132 13.72 14.19 11.11
C PRO A 132 14.98 13.37 11.43
N THR A 133 16.00 14.02 11.97
CA THR A 133 17.23 13.34 12.41
C THR A 133 17.01 12.47 13.64
N ASN A 134 16.03 12.81 14.47
CA ASN A 134 15.67 12.04 15.65
C ASN A 134 14.73 10.88 15.29
N LYS A 135 15.19 9.66 15.55
CA LYS A 135 14.39 8.44 15.30
C LYS A 135 13.12 8.39 16.14
N ASP A 136 13.13 8.87 17.36
CA ASP A 136 11.94 8.90 18.22
C ASP A 136 10.85 9.81 17.63
N GLU A 137 11.25 10.90 16.97
CA GLU A 137 10.33 11.77 16.26
C GLU A 137 9.70 11.05 15.05
N GLN A 138 10.49 10.32 14.26
CA GLN A 138 10.00 9.52 13.17
C GLN A 138 8.95 8.50 13.64
N VAL A 139 9.26 7.75 14.72
CA VAL A 139 8.36 6.77 15.32
C VAL A 139 7.07 7.41 15.82
N LYS A 140 7.15 8.57 16.48
CA LYS A 140 5.97 9.30 16.95
C LYS A 140 5.08 9.74 15.80
N ILE A 141 5.66 10.30 14.73
CA ILE A 141 4.92 10.74 13.55
C ILE A 141 4.27 9.52 12.86
N GLY A 142 5.02 8.46 12.59
CA GLY A 142 4.50 7.25 11.97
C GLY A 142 3.38 6.59 12.78
N SER A 143 3.51 6.58 14.11
CA SER A 143 2.49 6.04 15.01
C SER A 143 1.23 6.92 15.04
N LEU A 144 1.37 8.24 14.96
CA LEU A 144 0.24 9.17 14.92
C LEU A 144 -0.62 8.90 13.67
N PHE A 145 0.00 8.83 12.48
CA PHE A 145 -0.74 8.54 11.25
C PHE A 145 -1.41 7.17 11.28
N ARG A 146 -0.71 6.13 11.75
CA ARG A 146 -1.31 4.81 11.94
C ARG A 146 -2.55 4.85 12.84
N ASN A 147 -2.53 5.64 13.91
CA ASN A 147 -3.68 5.77 14.80
C ASN A 147 -4.85 6.46 14.09
N PHE A 148 -4.60 7.46 13.25
CA PHE A 148 -5.63 8.09 12.42
C PHE A 148 -6.22 7.09 11.42
N ASP A 149 -5.41 6.33 10.69
CA ASP A 149 -5.88 5.31 9.75
C ASP A 149 -6.76 4.27 10.45
N HIS A 150 -6.35 3.82 11.64
CA HIS A 150 -7.13 2.90 12.45
C HIS A 150 -8.48 3.50 12.86
N LEU A 151 -8.51 4.75 13.32
CA LEU A 151 -9.74 5.45 13.69
C LEU A 151 -10.67 5.63 12.48
N ILE A 152 -10.14 6.01 11.32
CA ILE A 152 -10.90 6.13 10.07
C ILE A 152 -11.53 4.79 9.72
N THR A 153 -10.77 3.71 9.74
CA THR A 153 -11.25 2.36 9.44
C THR A 153 -12.36 1.92 10.40
N LEU A 154 -12.20 2.18 11.70
CA LEU A 154 -13.23 1.87 12.69
C LEU A 154 -14.52 2.66 12.46
N HIS A 155 -14.41 3.94 12.12
CA HIS A 155 -15.58 4.78 11.85
C HIS A 155 -16.30 4.36 10.56
N GLN A 156 -15.57 4.00 9.51
CA GLN A 156 -16.15 3.47 8.28
C GLN A 156 -16.90 2.17 8.53
N ARG A 157 -16.31 1.20 9.23
CA ARG A 157 -16.98 -0.06 9.61
C ARG A 157 -18.24 0.18 10.44
N LYS A 158 -18.21 1.16 11.35
CA LYS A 158 -19.40 1.53 12.15
C LYS A 158 -20.49 2.14 11.26
N LEU A 159 -20.10 3.00 10.32
CA LEU A 159 -21.03 3.62 9.38
C LEU A 159 -21.69 2.57 8.48
N ASP A 160 -20.93 1.60 7.97
CA ASP A 160 -21.45 0.55 7.11
C ASP A 160 -22.44 -0.35 7.86
N LYS A 161 -22.12 -0.75 9.10
CA LYS A 161 -23.05 -1.49 9.96
C LYS A 161 -24.35 -0.72 10.23
N MET A 162 -24.25 0.61 10.42
CA MET A 162 -25.47 1.44 10.61
C MET A 162 -26.30 1.50 9.33
N LYS A 163 -25.68 1.63 8.15
CA LYS A 163 -26.38 1.60 6.86
C LYS A 163 -27.10 0.26 6.64
N GLU A 164 -26.44 -0.85 6.91
CA GLU A 164 -27.05 -2.20 6.85
C GLU A 164 -28.25 -2.31 7.78
N SER A 165 -28.13 -1.84 9.03
CA SER A 165 -29.22 -1.86 10.01
C SER A 165 -30.44 -1.02 9.56
N VAL A 166 -30.20 0.18 9.00
CA VAL A 166 -31.25 1.03 8.46
C VAL A 166 -31.93 0.39 7.25
N SER A 167 -31.16 -0.20 6.34
CA SER A 167 -31.70 -0.91 5.17
C SER A 167 -32.60 -2.07 5.60
N TYR A 168 -32.18 -2.84 6.60
CA TYR A 168 -32.95 -3.97 7.12
C TYR A 168 -34.27 -3.54 7.78
N THR A 169 -34.26 -2.45 8.56
CA THR A 169 -35.46 -1.89 9.17
C THR A 169 -36.41 -1.33 8.12
N HIS A 170 -35.91 -0.75 7.05
CA HIS A 170 -36.73 -0.22 5.97
C HIS A 170 -37.43 -1.31 5.16
N LEU A 171 -36.73 -2.40 4.85
CA LEU A 171 -37.31 -3.58 4.19
C LEU A 171 -38.40 -4.21 5.04
N ARG A 172 -38.19 -4.37 6.34
CA ARG A 172 -39.19 -4.93 7.27
C ARG A 172 -40.43 -4.06 7.42
N ALA A 173 -40.29 -2.74 7.37
CA ALA A 173 -41.42 -1.80 7.43
C ALA A 173 -42.27 -1.83 6.15
N HIS A 174 -41.67 -2.21 5.00
CA HIS A 174 -42.41 -2.42 3.74
C HIS A 174 -43.18 -3.75 3.72
N GLU A 175 -42.61 -4.85 4.26
CA GLU A 175 -43.27 -6.15 4.34
C GLU A 175 -44.53 -6.11 5.23
N THR A 176 -44.48 -5.41 6.39
CA THR A 176 -45.64 -5.27 7.30
C THR A 176 -46.75 -4.39 6.76
N ARG A 177 -46.54 -3.65 5.66
CA ARG A 177 -47.55 -2.76 5.05
C ARG A 177 -48.39 -3.46 3.99
N HIS A 178 -47.97 -4.65 3.55
CA HIS A 178 -48.71 -5.48 2.58
C HIS A 178 -49.65 -6.51 3.21
N ASP A 179 -49.61 -6.68 4.55
CA ASP A 179 -50.41 -7.65 5.28
C ASP A 179 -51.61 -7.02 6.00
N LEU A 180 -52.04 -5.79 5.62
CA LEU A 180 -53.24 -5.08 6.01
C LEU A 180 -54.06 -4.69 4.79
#